data_e68ab829ab3a2ecad12e40a0902479b6
#
_entry.id   e68ab829ab3a2ecad12e40a0902479b6
#
_cell.length_a   1.000
_cell.length_b   1.000
_cell.length_c   1.000
_cell.angle_alpha   90.00
_cell.angle_beta   90.00
_cell.angle_gamma   90.00
#
_symmetry.space_group_name_H-M   'P 1'
#
loop_
_entity.id
_entity.type
_entity.pdbx_description
1 polymer ?
#
loop_
_entity_poly.entity_id
_entity_poly.type
_entity_poly.pdbx_seq_one_letter_code
_entity_poly.pdbx_strand_id
1 'polypeptide(L)'
;MSSIFTKIINREIPADILFEDEKYIVILDINPIRDGHVLVIPKKETDYIFDLNEEEYKELMSVSKKIAELLTEKLKGKLHFSKVAMIIEGLQVPHVHVHLVPLIDDISLTIEKENKLSLEEVKEILFN
;
A
#
# COMPACT_ATOMS: atom_id res chain seq x y z
N MET A 1 5.54 -21.16 -1.72
CA MET A 1 4.15 -21.01 -1.23
C MET A 1 3.57 -19.69 -1.70
N SER A 2 2.31 -19.72 -2.09
CA SER A 2 1.60 -18.52 -2.54
C SER A 2 1.23 -17.62 -1.36
N SER A 3 1.36 -16.31 -1.55
CA SER A 3 0.89 -15.33 -0.57
C SER A 3 -0.64 -15.37 -0.46
N ILE A 4 -1.17 -14.78 0.62
CA ILE A 4 -2.62 -14.63 0.76
C ILE A 4 -3.21 -13.82 -0.39
N PHE A 5 -2.45 -12.86 -0.94
CA PHE A 5 -2.92 -12.06 -2.07
C PHE A 5 -2.98 -12.87 -3.36
N THR A 6 -2.01 -13.75 -3.59
CA THR A 6 -2.08 -14.68 -4.73
C THR A 6 -3.31 -15.57 -4.62
N LYS A 7 -3.64 -16.02 -3.43
CA LYS A 7 -4.86 -16.82 -3.21
C LYS A 7 -6.13 -16.03 -3.49
N ILE A 8 -6.14 -14.75 -3.15
CA ILE A 8 -7.27 -13.85 -3.48
C ILE A 8 -7.36 -13.67 -4.99
N ILE A 9 -6.24 -13.44 -5.65
CA ILE A 9 -6.17 -13.29 -7.11
C ILE A 9 -6.72 -14.53 -7.81
N ASN A 10 -6.42 -15.71 -7.29
CA ASN A 10 -6.88 -16.99 -7.82
C ASN A 10 -8.28 -17.38 -7.35
N ARG A 11 -8.96 -16.53 -6.61
CA ARG A 11 -10.31 -16.77 -6.07
C ARG A 11 -10.39 -17.94 -5.08
N GLU A 12 -9.28 -18.29 -4.45
CA GLU A 12 -9.26 -19.30 -3.39
C GLU A 12 -9.74 -18.70 -2.06
N ILE A 13 -9.55 -17.39 -1.86
CA ILE A 13 -9.99 -16.64 -0.69
C ILE A 13 -10.82 -15.46 -1.21
N PRO A 14 -12.01 -15.19 -0.64
CA PRO A 14 -12.83 -14.05 -1.06
C PRO A 14 -12.24 -12.72 -0.60
N ALA A 15 -12.54 -11.66 -1.35
CA ALA A 15 -12.19 -10.29 -1.01
C ALA A 15 -13.17 -9.35 -1.70
N ASP A 16 -13.29 -8.13 -1.17
CA ASP A 16 -14.10 -7.08 -1.79
C ASP A 16 -13.21 -6.32 -2.78
N ILE A 17 -13.45 -6.54 -4.05
CA ILE A 17 -12.62 -6.03 -5.13
C ILE A 17 -13.17 -4.70 -5.64
N LEU A 18 -12.36 -3.63 -5.52
CA LEU A 18 -12.72 -2.32 -6.03
C LEU A 18 -12.40 -2.18 -7.52
N PHE A 19 -11.29 -2.76 -7.94
CA PHE A 19 -10.80 -2.69 -9.30
C PHE A 19 -9.92 -3.91 -9.60
N GLU A 20 -9.91 -4.35 -10.84
CA GLU A 20 -9.04 -5.45 -11.26
C GLU A 20 -8.80 -5.36 -12.77
N ASP A 21 -7.55 -5.59 -13.17
CA ASP A 21 -7.19 -5.79 -14.57
C ASP A 21 -6.23 -6.97 -14.67
N GLU A 22 -5.54 -7.12 -15.80
CA GLU A 22 -4.63 -8.25 -16.02
C GLU A 22 -3.42 -8.26 -15.07
N LYS A 23 -3.00 -7.09 -14.60
CA LYS A 23 -1.75 -6.92 -13.84
C LYS A 23 -1.97 -6.55 -12.38
N TYR A 24 -3.11 -5.97 -12.04
CA TYR A 24 -3.37 -5.42 -10.69
C TYR A 24 -4.72 -5.83 -10.17
N ILE A 25 -4.83 -5.92 -8.86
CA ILE A 25 -6.09 -6.06 -8.15
C ILE A 25 -6.09 -5.06 -6.99
N VAL A 26 -7.23 -4.43 -6.77
CA VAL A 26 -7.42 -3.47 -5.68
C VAL A 26 -8.55 -3.99 -4.80
N ILE A 27 -8.26 -4.19 -3.53
CA ILE A 27 -9.22 -4.76 -2.58
C ILE A 27 -9.37 -3.85 -1.36
N LEU A 28 -10.51 -3.98 -0.67
CA LEU A 28 -10.68 -3.36 0.64
C LEU A 28 -9.85 -4.12 1.67
N ASP A 29 -9.18 -3.38 2.54
CA ASP A 29 -8.50 -4.00 3.68
C ASP A 29 -9.56 -4.40 4.70
N ILE A 30 -9.57 -5.66 5.13
CA ILE A 30 -10.55 -6.17 6.10
C ILE A 30 -10.25 -5.72 7.54
N ASN A 31 -9.03 -5.20 7.76
CA ASN A 31 -8.63 -4.61 9.05
C ASN A 31 -8.18 -3.17 8.81
N PRO A 32 -9.08 -2.28 8.40
CA PRO A 32 -8.69 -0.95 7.96
C PRO A 32 -8.12 -0.10 9.09
N ILE A 33 -7.07 0.67 8.77
CA ILE A 33 -6.52 1.68 9.68
C ILE A 33 -7.48 2.87 9.76
N ARG A 34 -8.13 3.17 8.65
CA ARG A 34 -9.17 4.21 8.54
C ARG A 34 -10.23 3.70 7.57
N ASP A 35 -11.42 4.28 7.64
CA ASP A 35 -12.49 3.95 6.69
C ASP A 35 -12.01 4.28 5.27
N GLY A 36 -12.24 3.36 4.35
CA GLY A 36 -11.83 3.53 2.96
C GLY A 36 -10.43 3.04 2.63
N HIS A 37 -9.75 2.40 3.58
CA HIS A 37 -8.43 1.82 3.37
C HIS A 37 -8.47 0.70 2.34
N VAL A 38 -7.74 0.88 1.23
CA VAL A 38 -7.66 -0.12 0.16
C VAL A 38 -6.21 -0.52 -0.09
N LEU A 39 -6.03 -1.66 -0.74
CA LEU A 39 -4.72 -2.21 -1.10
C LEU A 39 -4.63 -2.30 -2.62
N VAL A 40 -3.56 -1.75 -3.19
CA VAL A 40 -3.24 -1.92 -4.62
C VAL A 40 -2.16 -2.99 -4.71
N ILE A 41 -2.47 -4.08 -5.40
CA ILE A 41 -1.65 -5.29 -5.39
C ILE A 41 -1.30 -5.71 -6.81
N PRO A 42 0.01 -5.76 -7.17
CA PRO A 42 0.42 -6.37 -8.43
C PRO A 42 0.09 -7.86 -8.41
N LYS A 43 -0.43 -8.41 -9.50
CA LYS A 43 -0.75 -9.84 -9.58
C LYS A 43 0.50 -10.71 -9.57
N LYS A 44 1.61 -10.19 -10.10
CA LYS A 44 2.91 -10.87 -10.02
C LYS A 44 3.40 -10.84 -8.58
N GLU A 45 3.62 -12.00 -7.99
CA GLU A 45 4.08 -12.11 -6.61
C GLU A 45 5.56 -11.74 -6.52
N THR A 46 5.86 -10.63 -5.84
CA THR A 46 7.21 -10.16 -5.54
C THR A 46 7.18 -9.69 -4.09
N ASP A 47 8.12 -10.12 -3.28
CA ASP A 47 8.14 -9.82 -1.85
C ASP A 47 8.45 -8.36 -1.56
N TYR A 48 9.45 -7.79 -2.24
CA TYR A 48 10.02 -6.50 -1.88
C TYR A 48 9.85 -5.49 -3.02
N ILE A 49 9.34 -4.30 -2.67
CA ILE A 49 9.03 -3.25 -3.65
C ILE A 49 10.25 -2.87 -4.50
N PHE A 50 11.44 -2.84 -3.90
CA PHE A 50 12.65 -2.44 -4.63
C PHE A 50 13.28 -3.56 -5.45
N ASP A 51 12.69 -4.75 -5.43
CA ASP A 51 13.06 -5.84 -6.34
C ASP A 51 12.29 -5.76 -7.65
N LEU A 52 11.30 -4.88 -7.75
CA LEU A 52 10.62 -4.62 -9.02
C LEU A 52 11.58 -3.93 -9.98
N ASN A 53 11.46 -4.23 -11.28
CA ASN A 53 12.23 -3.48 -12.27
C ASN A 53 11.66 -2.07 -12.43
N GLU A 54 12.36 -1.19 -13.13
CA GLU A 54 11.96 0.21 -13.29
C GLU A 54 10.55 0.37 -13.87
N GLU A 55 10.21 -0.42 -14.88
CA GLU A 55 8.88 -0.34 -15.51
C GLU A 55 7.78 -0.78 -14.56
N GLU A 56 8.00 -1.91 -13.87
CA GLU A 56 7.04 -2.42 -12.89
C GLU A 56 6.82 -1.44 -11.74
N TYR A 57 7.92 -0.86 -11.26
CA TYR A 57 7.88 0.13 -10.19
C TYR A 57 7.09 1.38 -10.61
N LYS A 58 7.42 1.94 -11.76
CA LYS A 58 6.74 3.13 -12.28
C LYS A 58 5.27 2.87 -12.54
N GLU A 59 4.94 1.72 -13.10
CA GLU A 59 3.56 1.35 -13.37
C GLU A 59 2.76 1.22 -12.07
N LEU A 60 3.33 0.58 -11.06
CA LEU A 60 2.68 0.44 -9.76
C LEU A 60 2.39 1.81 -9.14
N MET A 61 3.34 2.73 -9.21
CA MET A 61 3.16 4.09 -8.69
C MET A 61 2.06 4.82 -9.46
N SER A 62 2.05 4.69 -10.78
CA SER A 62 1.03 5.32 -11.64
C SER A 62 -0.35 4.76 -11.35
N VAL A 63 -0.49 3.44 -11.24
CA VAL A 63 -1.76 2.78 -10.92
C VAL A 63 -2.23 3.21 -9.54
N SER A 64 -1.33 3.24 -8.56
CA SER A 64 -1.67 3.65 -7.19
C SER A 64 -2.21 5.09 -7.15
N LYS A 65 -1.61 5.98 -7.92
CA LYS A 65 -2.10 7.36 -8.04
C LYS A 65 -3.51 7.40 -8.61
N LYS A 66 -3.77 6.64 -9.67
CA LYS A 66 -5.10 6.56 -10.28
C LYS A 66 -6.14 6.02 -9.31
N ILE A 67 -5.79 5.00 -8.55
CA ILE A 67 -6.70 4.43 -7.55
C ILE A 67 -6.94 5.42 -6.41
N ALA A 68 -5.91 6.16 -5.97
CA ALA A 68 -6.08 7.20 -4.96
C ALA A 68 -7.05 8.29 -5.45
N GLU A 69 -6.95 8.67 -6.71
CA GLU A 69 -7.87 9.63 -7.34
C GLU A 69 -9.30 9.08 -7.41
N LEU A 70 -9.44 7.82 -7.81
CA LEU A 70 -10.74 7.14 -7.85
C LEU A 70 -11.35 7.07 -6.45
N LEU A 71 -10.56 6.72 -5.45
CA LEU A 71 -10.97 6.64 -4.06
C LEU A 71 -11.46 8.00 -3.57
N THR A 72 -10.70 9.05 -3.86
CA THR A 72 -11.05 10.42 -3.51
C THR A 72 -12.41 10.81 -4.09
N GLU A 73 -12.65 10.54 -5.36
CA GLU A 73 -13.92 10.85 -6.02
C GLU A 73 -15.09 10.07 -5.41
N LYS A 74 -14.90 8.78 -5.16
CA LYS A 74 -15.96 7.94 -4.60
C LYS A 74 -16.32 8.33 -3.17
N LEU A 75 -15.37 8.76 -2.37
CA LEU A 75 -15.58 9.10 -0.96
C LEU A 75 -16.00 10.55 -0.74
N LYS A 76 -15.77 11.41 -1.72
CA LYS A 76 -16.08 12.84 -1.64
C LYS A 76 -17.55 13.07 -1.27
N GLY A 77 -17.77 13.86 -0.23
CA GLY A 77 -19.12 14.16 0.25
C GLY A 77 -19.80 13.05 1.04
N LYS A 78 -19.16 11.89 1.18
CA LYS A 78 -19.71 10.73 1.90
C LYS A 78 -18.88 10.35 3.11
N LEU A 79 -17.59 10.65 3.07
CA LEU A 79 -16.65 10.39 4.15
C LEU A 79 -15.81 11.63 4.34
N HIS A 80 -15.62 12.03 5.61
CA HIS A 80 -14.76 13.16 5.93
C HIS A 80 -13.29 12.70 5.91
N PHE A 81 -12.51 13.25 5.01
CA PHE A 81 -11.06 13.02 4.95
C PHE A 81 -10.37 14.19 4.26
N SER A 82 -9.07 14.33 4.48
CA SER A 82 -8.28 15.43 3.92
C SER A 82 -7.42 14.98 2.74
N LYS A 83 -6.62 13.94 2.94
CA LYS A 83 -5.68 13.42 1.96
C LYS A 83 -5.68 11.90 2.02
N VAL A 84 -5.12 11.27 0.98
CA VAL A 84 -4.88 9.83 0.98
C VAL A 84 -3.39 9.60 1.17
N ALA A 85 -3.04 8.83 2.20
CA ALA A 85 -1.65 8.42 2.44
C ALA A 85 -1.33 7.18 1.62
N MET A 86 -0.08 7.05 1.21
CA MET A 86 0.45 5.87 0.52
C MET A 86 1.52 5.25 1.40
N ILE A 87 1.37 3.96 1.72
CA ILE A 87 2.30 3.23 2.58
C ILE A 87 2.65 1.91 1.91
N ILE A 88 3.95 1.60 1.84
CA ILE A 88 4.44 0.31 1.33
C ILE A 88 5.42 -0.25 2.35
N GLU A 89 5.00 -1.26 3.09
CA GLU A 89 5.82 -1.85 4.14
C GLU A 89 6.20 -3.30 3.82
N GLY A 90 5.21 -4.18 3.59
CA GLY A 90 5.44 -5.52 3.09
C GLY A 90 5.98 -6.53 4.09
N LEU A 91 5.88 -6.27 5.39
CA LEU A 91 6.42 -7.20 6.40
C LEU A 91 5.47 -8.35 6.73
N GLN A 92 4.17 -8.09 6.81
CA GLN A 92 3.19 -9.11 7.20
C GLN A 92 2.88 -10.08 6.07
N VAL A 93 2.81 -9.59 4.84
CA VAL A 93 2.56 -10.41 3.66
C VAL A 93 3.70 -10.21 2.67
N PRO A 94 4.43 -11.29 2.29
CA PRO A 94 5.57 -11.19 1.38
C PRO A 94 5.13 -11.07 -0.08
N HIS A 95 4.34 -10.08 -0.37
CA HIS A 95 3.79 -9.78 -1.69
C HIS A 95 3.56 -8.28 -1.74
N VAL A 96 4.22 -7.57 -2.63
CA VAL A 96 4.14 -6.11 -2.75
C VAL A 96 2.69 -5.65 -2.77
N HIS A 97 2.37 -4.71 -1.90
CA HIS A 97 1.04 -4.09 -1.86
C HIS A 97 1.17 -2.66 -1.34
N VAL A 98 0.39 -1.79 -1.95
CA VAL A 98 0.36 -0.37 -1.60
C VAL A 98 -0.90 -0.09 -0.78
N HIS A 99 -0.71 0.37 0.45
CA HIS A 99 -1.81 0.82 1.29
C HIS A 99 -2.18 2.24 0.88
N LEU A 100 -3.44 2.46 0.56
CA LEU A 100 -4.00 3.81 0.36
C LEU A 100 -4.98 4.05 1.50
N VAL A 101 -4.67 5.03 2.34
CA VAL A 101 -5.39 5.27 3.60
C VAL A 101 -5.89 6.71 3.65
N PRO A 102 -7.22 6.92 3.63
CA PRO A 102 -7.76 8.28 3.81
C PRO A 102 -7.42 8.82 5.20
N LEU A 103 -6.85 10.00 5.25
CA LEU A 103 -6.46 10.66 6.50
C LEU A 103 -7.56 11.60 6.96
N ILE A 104 -7.76 11.70 8.26
CA ILE A 104 -8.79 12.56 8.86
C ILE A 104 -8.10 13.83 9.36
N ASP A 105 -8.40 14.98 8.75
CA ASP A 105 -7.85 16.29 9.11
C ASP A 105 -6.32 16.25 9.20
N ASP A 106 -5.75 16.62 10.35
CA ASP A 106 -4.31 16.58 10.60
C ASP A 106 -3.90 15.44 11.54
N ILE A 107 -4.77 14.44 11.71
CA ILE A 107 -4.47 13.30 12.58
C ILE A 107 -3.56 12.32 11.84
N SER A 108 -2.30 12.26 12.27
CA SER A 108 -1.31 11.35 11.70
C SER A 108 -1.58 9.90 12.05
N LEU A 109 -1.14 9.01 11.18
CA LEU A 109 -1.05 7.59 11.50
C LEU A 109 0.09 7.40 12.50
N THR A 110 -0.10 6.49 13.47
CA THR A 110 0.93 6.22 14.48
C THR A 110 2.07 5.42 13.87
N ILE A 111 3.30 5.91 14.04
CA ILE A 111 4.52 5.23 13.61
C ILE A 111 5.40 5.06 14.83
N GLU A 112 5.74 3.82 15.16
CA GLU A 112 6.63 3.52 16.28
C GLU A 112 8.07 3.85 15.93
N LYS A 113 8.79 4.39 16.91
CA LYS A 113 10.23 4.69 16.79
C LYS A 113 11.02 3.56 17.43
N GLU A 114 11.99 3.06 16.69
CA GLU A 114 12.89 2.01 17.18
C GLU A 114 14.29 2.31 16.67
N ASN A 115 15.07 3.02 17.49
CA ASN A 115 16.41 3.48 17.13
C ASN A 115 17.45 2.85 18.06
N LYS A 116 18.46 2.23 17.49
CA LYS A 116 19.55 1.61 18.25
C LYS A 116 20.89 2.33 18.10
N LEU A 117 20.97 3.23 17.12
CA LEU A 117 22.19 3.98 16.83
C LEU A 117 21.97 5.45 17.12
N SER A 118 23.04 6.16 17.49
CA SER A 118 23.01 7.61 17.59
C SER A 118 23.00 8.22 16.19
N LEU A 119 22.60 9.47 16.09
CA LEU A 119 22.63 10.20 14.82
C LEU A 119 24.07 10.25 14.26
N GLU A 120 25.07 10.43 15.12
CA GLU A 120 26.48 10.46 14.70
C GLU A 120 26.92 9.14 14.10
N GLU A 121 26.52 8.03 14.70
CA GLU A 121 26.81 6.69 14.15
C GLU A 121 26.16 6.49 12.80
N VAL A 122 24.90 6.95 12.63
CA VAL A 122 24.20 6.87 11.34
C VAL A 122 24.90 7.73 10.28
N LYS A 123 25.38 8.91 10.66
CA LYS A 123 26.14 9.78 9.75
C LYS A 123 27.41 9.09 9.26
N GLU A 124 28.13 8.41 10.16
CA GLU A 124 29.33 7.67 9.80
C GLU A 124 29.03 6.63 8.72
N ILE A 125 27.92 5.92 8.86
CA ILE A 125 27.52 4.88 7.90
C ILE A 125 27.12 5.47 6.56
N LEU A 126 26.33 6.55 6.57
CA LEU A 126 25.69 7.06 5.35
C LEU A 126 26.58 8.03 4.56
N PHE A 127 27.45 8.78 5.22
CA PHE A 127 28.19 9.87 4.59
C PHE A 127 29.69 9.62 4.42
N ASN A 128 30.17 8.44 4.74
CA ASN A 128 31.56 8.05 4.54
C ASN A 128 31.72 6.97 3.49
#